data_2707aa8c7849acaf01aa7ec9082c6b46
#
_entry.id   2707aa8c7849acaf01aa7ec9082c6b46
#
_cell.length_a   1.000
_cell.length_b   1.000
_cell.length_c   1.000
_cell.angle_alpha   90.00
_cell.angle_beta   90.00
_cell.angle_gamma   90.00
#
_symmetry.space_group_name_H-M   'P 1'
#
loop_
_entity.id
_entity.type
_entity.pdbx_description
1 polymer ?
#
loop_
_entity_poly.entity_id
_entity_poly.type
_entity_poly.pdbx_seq_one_letter_code
_entity_poly.pdbx_strand_id
1 'polypeptide(L)'
;MRQAHYDLPADGASLRPRAFWRLVGRLEHETLEFKRSAHHLRDAIPAMAMSAGGAIVLGVTDERDLAGRPLDQETLDRITAAASECGVEVAVREITVGRVPLTIVLVPAIRDRIVTTPDGRLLRRIGSTNQPLRGDAVSRFVRARLVT
;
A
#
# COMPACT_ATOMS: atom_id res chain seq x y z
N MET A 1 -17.04 9.15 1.61
CA MET A 1 -16.50 7.87 1.09
C MET A 1 -15.62 7.22 2.16
N ARG A 2 -15.87 5.97 2.43
CA ARG A 2 -15.12 5.22 3.44
C ARG A 2 -13.71 4.94 2.95
N GLN A 3 -12.71 5.28 3.73
CA GLN A 3 -11.33 4.97 3.38
C GLN A 3 -11.04 3.50 3.67
N ALA A 4 -10.30 2.87 2.78
CA ALA A 4 -10.04 1.42 2.81
C ALA A 4 -9.39 0.93 4.10
N HIS A 5 -8.67 1.80 4.80
CA HIS A 5 -7.90 1.40 5.99
C HIS A 5 -8.66 1.58 7.32
N TYR A 6 -9.93 1.96 7.29
CA TYR A 6 -10.72 2.09 8.52
C TYR A 6 -10.92 0.76 9.24
N ASP A 7 -10.94 -0.33 8.50
CA ASP A 7 -11.14 -1.66 9.06
C ASP A 7 -9.83 -2.35 9.46
N LEU A 8 -8.71 -1.62 9.40
CA LEU A 8 -7.41 -2.17 9.74
C LEU A 8 -7.09 -1.98 11.22
N PRO A 9 -6.22 -2.84 11.81
CA PRO A 9 -5.82 -2.67 13.19
C PRO A 9 -5.17 -1.31 13.44
N ALA A 10 -5.42 -0.76 14.63
CA ALA A 10 -4.80 0.50 15.05
C ALA A 10 -3.31 0.31 15.30
N ASP A 11 -2.55 1.41 15.26
CA ASP A 11 -1.14 1.39 15.60
C ASP A 11 -0.95 0.88 17.04
N GLY A 12 -0.01 -0.05 17.21
CA GLY A 12 0.26 -0.67 18.49
C GLY A 12 -0.68 -1.83 18.86
N ALA A 13 -1.65 -2.15 18.00
CA ALA A 13 -2.59 -3.23 18.27
C ALA A 13 -1.89 -4.59 18.36
N SER A 14 -2.43 -5.45 19.22
CA SER A 14 -1.97 -6.83 19.34
C SER A 14 -3.17 -7.74 19.10
N LEU A 15 -3.05 -8.63 18.12
CA LEU A 15 -4.14 -9.51 17.70
C LEU A 15 -3.65 -10.95 17.65
N ARG A 16 -4.60 -11.88 17.82
CA ARG A 16 -4.34 -13.27 17.50
C ARG A 16 -4.33 -13.45 15.97
N PRO A 17 -3.58 -14.40 15.43
CA PRO A 17 -3.55 -14.61 13.99
C PRO A 17 -4.94 -14.77 13.37
N ARG A 18 -5.80 -15.54 14.02
CA ARG A 18 -7.16 -15.76 13.52
C ARG A 18 -7.97 -14.47 13.42
N ALA A 19 -7.86 -13.60 14.43
CA ALA A 19 -8.53 -12.32 14.44
C ALA A 19 -7.99 -11.39 13.36
N PHE A 20 -6.67 -11.38 13.18
CA PHE A 20 -6.02 -10.60 12.12
C PHE A 20 -6.54 -11.00 10.74
N TRP A 21 -6.51 -12.29 10.42
CA TRP A 21 -6.95 -12.76 9.10
C TRP A 21 -8.44 -12.55 8.88
N ARG A 22 -9.25 -12.62 9.93
CA ARG A 22 -10.69 -12.31 9.82
C ARG A 22 -10.92 -10.85 9.49
N LEU A 23 -10.14 -9.96 10.09
CA LEU A 23 -10.27 -8.51 9.87
C LEU A 23 -9.73 -8.09 8.52
N VAL A 24 -8.56 -8.56 8.13
CA VAL A 24 -7.83 -8.11 6.94
C VAL A 24 -8.19 -8.94 5.72
N GLY A 25 -8.43 -10.23 5.90
CA GLY A 25 -8.60 -11.17 4.79
C GLY A 25 -7.26 -11.69 4.28
N ARG A 26 -7.30 -12.79 3.53
CA ARG A 26 -6.09 -13.44 3.03
C ARG A 26 -5.79 -13.15 1.56
N LEU A 27 -6.68 -12.44 0.87
CA LEU A 27 -6.54 -12.20 -0.56
C LEU A 27 -6.15 -10.75 -0.80
N GLU A 28 -5.12 -10.56 -1.61
CA GLU A 28 -4.81 -9.23 -2.13
C GLU A 28 -5.94 -8.75 -3.03
N HIS A 29 -6.17 -7.45 -3.04
CA HIS A 29 -7.15 -6.81 -3.90
C HIS A 29 -6.75 -5.35 -4.13
N GLU A 30 -7.65 -4.56 -4.68
CA GLU A 30 -7.35 -3.19 -5.10
C GLU A 30 -6.78 -2.33 -3.97
N THR A 31 -7.23 -2.53 -2.72
CA THR A 31 -6.81 -1.71 -1.57
C THR A 31 -5.98 -2.48 -0.54
N LEU A 32 -5.52 -3.68 -0.88
CA LEU A 32 -4.73 -4.49 0.05
C LEU A 32 -3.63 -5.25 -0.69
N GLU A 33 -2.41 -5.13 -0.20
CA GLU A 33 -1.27 -5.87 -0.70
C GLU A 33 -0.45 -6.41 0.47
N PHE A 34 0.09 -7.62 0.33
CA PHE A 34 1.01 -8.22 1.28
C PHE A 34 2.41 -8.26 0.68
N LYS A 35 3.41 -7.93 1.50
CA LYS A 35 4.81 -8.03 1.12
C LYS A 35 5.60 -8.59 2.29
N ARG A 36 6.63 -9.36 1.97
CA ARG A 36 7.50 -9.90 3.00
C ARG A 36 8.38 -8.82 3.64
N SER A 37 8.78 -7.83 2.85
CA SER A 37 9.69 -6.78 3.31
C SER A 37 9.32 -5.43 2.67
N ALA A 38 10.11 -4.40 2.98
CA ALA A 38 9.91 -3.06 2.42
C ALA A 38 10.56 -2.89 1.04
N HIS A 39 10.86 -3.97 0.33
CA HIS A 39 11.32 -3.92 -1.05
C HIS A 39 10.13 -3.74 -2.01
N HIS A 40 10.39 -3.16 -3.17
CA HIS A 40 9.40 -3.01 -4.25
C HIS A 40 8.19 -2.12 -3.90
N LEU A 41 8.38 -1.15 -2.99
CA LEU A 41 7.34 -0.19 -2.66
C LEU A 41 7.23 0.92 -3.70
N ARG A 42 8.24 1.10 -4.56
CA ARG A 42 8.27 2.18 -5.56
C ARG A 42 7.13 2.10 -6.57
N ASP A 43 6.66 0.91 -6.88
CA ASP A 43 5.53 0.71 -7.78
C ASP A 43 4.22 0.63 -7.02
N ALA A 44 4.20 -0.01 -5.86
CA ALA A 44 2.97 -0.22 -5.09
C ALA A 44 2.38 1.09 -4.56
N ILE A 45 3.20 1.98 -4.01
CA ILE A 45 2.71 3.23 -3.44
C ILE A 45 2.06 4.12 -4.51
N PRO A 46 2.74 4.45 -5.63
CA PRO A 46 2.09 5.29 -6.64
C PRO A 46 0.88 4.62 -7.30
N ALA A 47 0.91 3.30 -7.51
CA ALA A 47 -0.23 2.61 -8.11
C ALA A 47 -1.47 2.67 -7.21
N MET A 48 -1.32 2.47 -5.91
CA MET A 48 -2.42 2.60 -4.96
C MET A 48 -2.90 4.03 -4.84
N ALA A 49 -1.97 4.99 -4.81
CA ALA A 49 -2.32 6.42 -4.73
C ALA A 49 -3.16 6.86 -5.93
N MET A 50 -2.90 6.34 -7.11
CA MET A 50 -3.65 6.65 -8.33
C MET A 50 -4.92 5.79 -8.50
N SER A 51 -5.22 4.97 -7.52
CA SER A 51 -6.44 4.15 -7.49
C SER A 51 -7.27 4.54 -6.27
N ALA A 52 -7.63 3.60 -5.42
CA ALA A 52 -8.47 3.88 -4.27
C ALA A 52 -7.68 4.08 -2.97
N GLY A 53 -6.36 4.15 -3.04
CA GLY A 53 -5.52 4.09 -1.86
C GLY A 53 -5.49 2.67 -1.31
N GLY A 54 -5.09 2.51 -0.06
CA GLY A 54 -5.12 1.19 0.56
C GLY A 54 -4.01 0.96 1.56
N ALA A 55 -3.78 -0.30 1.84
CA ALA A 55 -2.79 -0.74 2.80
C ALA A 55 -1.82 -1.74 2.20
N ILE A 56 -0.55 -1.62 2.55
CA ILE A 56 0.48 -2.60 2.25
C ILE A 56 0.91 -3.18 3.59
N VAL A 57 0.72 -4.48 3.78
CA VAL A 57 1.10 -5.16 5.02
C VAL A 57 2.44 -5.85 4.79
N LEU A 58 3.45 -5.42 5.54
CA LEU A 58 4.81 -5.96 5.44
C LEU A 58 5.02 -7.04 6.49
N GLY A 59 5.69 -8.11 6.09
CA GLY A 59 6.00 -9.24 6.96
C GLY A 59 5.14 -10.47 6.71
N VAL A 60 4.42 -10.50 5.59
CA VAL A 60 3.57 -11.63 5.19
C VAL A 60 4.13 -12.22 3.89
N THR A 61 4.29 -13.54 3.85
CA THR A 61 4.79 -14.24 2.67
C THR A 61 3.69 -14.45 1.64
N ASP A 62 4.07 -14.89 0.44
CA ASP A 62 3.10 -15.22 -0.61
C ASP A 62 2.17 -16.36 -0.19
N GLU A 63 2.64 -17.27 0.65
CA GLU A 63 1.84 -18.36 1.20
C GLU A 63 0.97 -17.92 2.39
N ARG A 64 1.01 -16.64 2.75
CA ARG A 64 0.30 -16.07 3.90
C ARG A 64 0.82 -16.52 5.25
N ASP A 65 2.11 -16.81 5.32
CA ASP A 65 2.79 -17.02 6.59
C ASP A 65 3.22 -15.68 7.18
N LEU A 66 3.16 -15.58 8.49
CA LEU A 66 3.58 -14.38 9.21
C LEU A 66 5.09 -14.47 9.47
N ALA A 67 5.86 -13.95 8.51
CA ALA A 67 7.33 -13.94 8.62
C ALA A 67 7.84 -12.83 9.53
N GLY A 68 7.07 -11.75 9.65
CA GLY A 68 7.43 -10.62 10.47
C GLY A 68 8.19 -9.54 9.73
N ARG A 69 7.87 -8.31 10.08
CA ARG A 69 8.63 -7.12 9.67
C ARG A 69 8.36 -6.02 10.67
N PRO A 70 9.25 -5.84 11.65
CA PRO A 70 9.12 -4.76 12.62
C PRO A 70 9.34 -3.41 11.93
N LEU A 71 8.75 -2.38 12.49
CA LEU A 71 8.98 -1.01 12.04
C LEU A 71 10.27 -0.48 12.67
N ASP A 72 11.38 -1.05 12.25
CA ASP A 72 12.71 -0.59 12.65
C ASP A 72 13.17 0.55 11.74
N GLN A 73 14.35 1.10 12.01
CA GLN A 73 14.86 2.24 11.26
C GLN A 73 15.05 1.92 9.78
N GLU A 74 15.55 0.74 9.47
CA GLU A 74 15.75 0.33 8.08
C GLU A 74 14.42 0.25 7.32
N THR A 75 13.41 -0.36 7.94
CA THR A 75 12.07 -0.46 7.33
C THR A 75 11.46 0.92 7.14
N LEU A 76 11.54 1.77 8.16
CA LEU A 76 11.02 3.13 8.08
C LEU A 76 11.73 3.94 6.99
N ASP A 77 13.05 3.82 6.89
CA ASP A 77 13.83 4.54 5.87
C ASP A 77 13.45 4.11 4.46
N ARG A 78 13.23 2.82 4.24
CA ARG A 78 12.79 2.31 2.92
C ARG A 78 11.40 2.80 2.55
N ILE A 79 10.48 2.80 3.51
CA ILE A 79 9.12 3.30 3.29
C ILE A 79 9.17 4.80 2.98
N THR A 80 9.90 5.55 3.77
CA THR A 80 10.03 7.00 3.60
C THR A 80 10.65 7.35 2.25
N ALA A 81 11.70 6.64 1.85
CA ALA A 81 12.34 6.87 0.56
C ALA A 81 11.37 6.62 -0.60
N ALA A 82 10.66 5.48 -0.57
CA ALA A 82 9.71 5.14 -1.64
C ALA A 82 8.58 6.17 -1.73
N ALA A 83 8.05 6.60 -0.60
CA ALA A 83 6.98 7.60 -0.55
C ALA A 83 7.47 8.96 -1.05
N SER A 84 8.66 9.40 -0.61
CA SER A 84 9.25 10.67 -1.01
C SER A 84 9.54 10.74 -2.50
N GLU A 85 10.01 9.64 -3.09
CA GLU A 85 10.34 9.58 -4.51
C GLU A 85 9.15 9.84 -5.42
N CYS A 86 7.96 9.51 -4.98
CA CYS A 86 6.74 9.78 -5.76
C CYS A 86 5.88 10.91 -5.16
N GLY A 87 6.33 11.52 -4.07
CA GLY A 87 5.64 12.66 -3.47
C GLY A 87 4.32 12.31 -2.79
N VAL A 88 4.21 11.11 -2.22
CA VAL A 88 3.00 10.66 -1.52
C VAL A 88 3.29 10.60 -0.02
N GLU A 89 2.45 11.25 0.79
CA GLU A 89 2.52 11.11 2.23
C GLU A 89 1.79 9.84 2.65
N VAL A 90 2.53 8.92 3.26
CA VAL A 90 1.98 7.68 3.79
C VAL A 90 1.95 7.73 5.30
N ALA A 91 1.00 7.01 5.91
CA ALA A 91 1.01 6.75 7.34
C ALA A 91 1.56 5.34 7.58
N VAL A 92 2.16 5.12 8.73
CA VAL A 92 2.78 3.84 9.04
C VAL A 92 2.29 3.39 10.42
N ARG A 93 1.99 2.11 10.54
CA ARG A 93 1.59 1.49 11.81
C ARG A 93 2.41 0.23 12.03
N GLU A 94 2.69 -0.06 13.30
CA GLU A 94 3.21 -1.35 13.69
C GLU A 94 2.16 -2.08 14.51
N ILE A 95 1.93 -3.34 14.20
CA ILE A 95 1.03 -4.21 14.95
C ILE A 95 1.76 -5.49 15.30
N THR A 96 1.21 -6.24 16.25
CA THR A 96 1.70 -7.56 16.61
C THR A 96 0.61 -8.57 16.38
N VAL A 97 0.90 -9.60 15.61
CA VAL A 97 -0.04 -10.68 15.32
C VAL A 97 0.54 -11.97 15.89
N GLY A 98 -0.11 -12.50 16.93
CA GLY A 98 0.51 -13.50 17.76
C GLY A 98 1.69 -12.86 18.48
N ARG A 99 2.90 -13.31 18.14
CA ARG A 99 4.15 -12.71 18.64
C ARG A 99 4.97 -12.08 17.53
N VAL A 100 4.35 -11.89 16.36
CA VAL A 100 5.07 -11.49 15.16
C VAL A 100 4.76 -10.02 14.87
N PRO A 101 5.78 -9.15 14.78
CA PRO A 101 5.56 -7.75 14.41
C PRO A 101 5.31 -7.63 12.91
N LEU A 102 4.32 -6.83 12.54
CA LEU A 102 4.02 -6.49 11.15
C LEU A 102 3.97 -4.97 11.04
N THR A 103 4.38 -4.46 9.88
CA THR A 103 4.28 -3.04 9.55
C THR A 103 3.19 -2.85 8.52
N ILE A 104 2.33 -1.86 8.71
CA ILE A 104 1.28 -1.51 7.75
C ILE A 104 1.59 -0.13 7.20
N VAL A 105 1.67 -0.02 5.88
CA VAL A 105 1.82 1.25 5.17
C VAL A 105 0.47 1.65 4.62
N LEU A 106 -0.04 2.80 5.04
CA LEU A 106 -1.32 3.31 4.60
C LEU A 106 -1.10 4.34 3.50
N VAL A 107 -1.61 4.05 2.31
CA VAL A 107 -1.45 4.89 1.12
C VAL A 107 -2.76 5.63 0.87
N PRO A 108 -2.74 6.97 0.82
CA PRO A 108 -3.95 7.73 0.53
C PRO A 108 -4.31 7.64 -0.96
N ALA A 109 -5.59 7.76 -1.28
CA ALA A 109 -6.00 7.99 -2.64
C ALA A 109 -5.71 9.45 -2.99
N ILE A 110 -4.94 9.69 -4.03
CA ILE A 110 -4.60 11.03 -4.50
C ILE A 110 -5.48 11.36 -5.70
N ARG A 111 -6.24 12.45 -5.58
CA ARG A 111 -7.21 12.82 -6.61
C ARG A 111 -6.95 14.19 -7.24
N ASP A 112 -6.06 14.97 -6.66
CA ASP A 112 -5.81 16.35 -7.07
C ASP A 112 -4.55 16.51 -7.93
N ARG A 113 -3.83 15.44 -8.19
CA ARG A 113 -2.62 15.47 -9.02
C ARG A 113 -2.31 14.09 -9.57
N ILE A 114 -1.33 14.04 -10.47
CA ILE A 114 -0.84 12.80 -11.05
C ILE A 114 0.43 12.38 -10.28
N VAL A 115 0.45 11.14 -9.86
CA VAL A 115 1.58 10.51 -9.17
C VAL A 115 2.13 9.41 -10.07
N THR A 116 3.44 9.44 -10.31
CA THR A 116 4.12 8.43 -11.14
C THR A 116 5.21 7.75 -10.33
N THR A 117 5.73 6.65 -10.87
CA THR A 117 6.96 6.05 -10.36
C THR A 117 8.14 6.98 -10.61
N PRO A 118 9.30 6.76 -9.94
CA PRO A 118 10.49 7.61 -10.18
C PRO A 118 10.95 7.62 -11.63
N ASP A 119 10.71 6.55 -12.39
CA ASP A 119 11.05 6.47 -13.81
C ASP A 119 9.93 6.95 -14.74
N GLY A 120 8.88 7.59 -14.18
CA GLY A 120 7.86 8.26 -14.96
C GLY A 120 6.69 7.42 -15.43
N ARG A 121 6.54 6.19 -14.92
CA ARG A 121 5.39 5.35 -15.29
C ARG A 121 4.17 5.73 -14.47
N LEU A 122 3.03 5.83 -15.14
CA LEU A 122 1.73 6.04 -14.49
C LEU A 122 1.09 4.67 -14.29
N LEU A 123 1.03 4.25 -13.04
CA LEU A 123 0.51 2.92 -12.69
C LEU A 123 -0.88 3.04 -12.08
N ARG A 124 -1.71 2.03 -12.34
CA ARG A 124 -3.01 1.85 -11.69
C ARG A 124 -3.05 0.47 -11.04
N ARG A 125 -3.70 0.42 -9.91
CA ARG A 125 -3.97 -0.84 -9.23
C ARG A 125 -5.24 -1.45 -9.82
N ILE A 126 -5.11 -2.57 -10.50
CA ILE A 126 -6.25 -3.29 -11.11
C ILE A 126 -6.30 -4.66 -10.46
N GLY A 127 -7.33 -4.89 -9.63
CA GLY A 127 -7.35 -6.07 -8.77
C GLY A 127 -6.14 -6.08 -7.84
N SER A 128 -5.31 -7.10 -7.91
CA SER A 128 -4.10 -7.23 -7.10
C SER A 128 -2.81 -6.90 -7.85
N THR A 129 -2.90 -6.29 -9.04
CA THR A 129 -1.73 -5.99 -9.86
C THR A 129 -1.57 -4.49 -10.11
N ASN A 130 -0.32 -4.06 -10.22
CA ASN A 130 0.03 -2.68 -10.55
C ASN A 130 0.34 -2.64 -12.05
N GLN A 131 -0.53 -2.00 -12.83
CA GLN A 131 -0.42 -2.01 -14.29
C GLN A 131 -0.15 -0.62 -14.84
N PRO A 132 0.79 -0.48 -15.78
CA PRO A 132 1.04 0.81 -16.42
C PRO A 132 -0.10 1.17 -17.37
N LEU A 133 -0.51 2.43 -17.34
CA LEU A 133 -1.37 2.99 -18.36
C LEU A 133 -0.53 3.32 -19.59
N ARG A 134 -1.08 3.12 -20.76
CA ARG A 134 -0.39 3.36 -22.04
C ARG A 134 -1.31 4.07 -23.04
N GLY A 135 -0.69 4.84 -23.93
CA GLY A 135 -1.39 5.48 -25.03
C GLY A 135 -2.55 6.35 -24.58
N ASP A 136 -3.70 6.16 -25.20
CA ASP A 136 -4.89 6.97 -24.94
C ASP A 136 -5.41 6.84 -23.51
N ALA A 137 -5.12 5.72 -22.83
CA ALA A 137 -5.52 5.53 -21.44
C ALA A 137 -4.84 6.55 -20.53
N VAL A 138 -3.58 6.92 -20.82
CA VAL A 138 -2.88 7.97 -20.06
C VAL A 138 -3.61 9.30 -20.22
N SER A 139 -3.92 9.67 -21.47
CA SER A 139 -4.60 10.94 -21.75
C SER A 139 -5.97 11.01 -21.10
N ARG A 140 -6.74 9.94 -21.18
CA ARG A 140 -8.06 9.88 -20.53
C ARG A 140 -7.96 10.01 -19.02
N PHE A 141 -7.00 9.34 -18.41
CA PHE A 141 -6.82 9.40 -16.97
C PHE A 141 -6.42 10.80 -16.51
N VAL A 142 -5.43 11.40 -17.18
CA VAL A 142 -4.95 12.75 -16.84
C VAL A 142 -6.09 13.76 -17.01
N ARG A 143 -6.83 13.68 -18.12
CA ARG A 143 -7.93 14.60 -18.39
C ARG A 143 -9.03 14.49 -17.34
N ALA A 144 -9.40 13.28 -16.95
CA ALA A 144 -10.40 13.07 -15.91
C ALA A 144 -10.00 13.67 -14.58
N ARG A 145 -8.70 13.67 -14.25
CA ARG A 145 -8.18 14.25 -13.02
C ARG A 145 -8.17 15.76 -13.03
N LEU A 146 -7.87 16.37 -14.18
CA LEU A 146 -7.69 17.81 -14.30
C LEU A 146 -9.01 18.57 -14.46
N VAL A 147 -10.09 17.89 -14.80
CA VAL A 147 -11.38 18.54 -15.08
C VAL A 147 -12.28 18.60 -13.85
N THR A 148 -11.95 17.89 -12.80
CA THR A 148 -12.72 17.98 -11.53
C THR A 148 -12.13 19.01 -10.54
#